data_958b286dcc7739f933032b254b25f428
#
_entry.id   958b286dcc7739f933032b254b25f428
#
_cell.length_a   1.000
_cell.length_b   1.000
_cell.length_c   1.000
_cell.angle_alpha   90.00
_cell.angle_beta   90.00
_cell.angle_gamma   90.00
#
_symmetry.space_group_name_H-M   'P 1'
#
loop_
_entity.id
_entity.type
_entity.pdbx_description
1 polymer ?
#
loop_
_entity_poly.entity_id
_entity_poly.type
_entity_poly.pdbx_seq_one_letter_code
_entity_poly.pdbx_strand_id
1 'polypeptide(L)'
;MDTLVRFLQISISPVTLISGVGLLVLSMTNRFGRTTDRARLLAQEVRRDPQAGAAANLNVQIRILYHRSRVLLFSITLALISIFLVSLLVISLFASSVFGLDLHIGGGVLFTLSLLSLTASLALFIHDMSLALSALKLELQPHL
;
A
#
# COMPACT_ATOMS: atom_id res chain seq x y z
N MET A 1 3.68 1.63 39.76
CA MET A 1 2.58 2.23 38.98
C MET A 1 3.13 3.08 37.83
N ASP A 2 4.18 3.84 38.04
CA ASP A 2 4.77 4.77 37.05
C ASP A 2 5.34 4.08 35.80
N THR A 3 5.90 2.89 35.94
CA THR A 3 6.49 2.13 34.83
C THR A 3 5.43 1.70 33.80
N LEU A 4 4.26 1.28 34.25
CA LEU A 4 3.16 0.83 33.40
C LEU A 4 2.50 2.02 32.69
N VAL A 5 2.33 3.15 33.37
CA VAL A 5 1.82 4.39 32.78
C VAL A 5 2.78 4.92 31.72
N ARG A 6 4.08 4.91 31.99
CA ARG A 6 5.12 5.32 31.06
C ARG A 6 5.15 4.43 29.81
N PHE A 7 5.03 3.10 30.00
CA PHE A 7 4.92 2.15 28.90
C PHE A 7 3.71 2.43 28.02
N LEU A 8 2.53 2.63 28.62
CA LEU A 8 1.32 2.95 27.88
C LEU A 8 1.46 4.24 27.07
N GLN A 9 2.05 5.28 27.65
CA GLN A 9 2.31 6.56 26.95
C GLN A 9 3.24 6.38 25.74
N ILE A 10 4.31 5.61 25.86
CA ILE A 10 5.26 5.35 24.77
C ILE A 10 4.60 4.51 23.66
N SER A 11 3.69 3.61 24.03
CA SER A 11 3.02 2.70 23.08
C SER A 11 1.87 3.34 22.30
N ILE A 12 1.31 4.46 22.77
CA ILE A 12 0.19 5.14 22.08
C ILE A 12 0.61 5.61 20.68
N SER A 13 1.80 6.18 20.55
CA SER A 13 2.29 6.72 19.27
C SER A 13 2.39 5.66 18.16
N PRO A 14 3.05 4.49 18.38
CA PRO A 14 3.07 3.41 17.40
C PRO A 14 1.69 2.85 17.05
N VAL A 15 0.79 2.73 18.03
CA VAL A 15 -0.59 2.23 17.79
C VAL A 15 -1.39 3.20 16.92
N THR A 16 -1.24 4.49 17.14
CA THR A 16 -1.87 5.53 16.31
C THR A 16 -1.35 5.46 14.86
N LEU A 17 -0.05 5.22 14.70
CA LEU A 17 0.56 5.02 13.37
C LEU A 17 -0.05 3.81 12.65
N ILE A 18 -0.19 2.68 13.33
CA ILE A 18 -0.84 1.47 12.78
C ILE A 18 -2.26 1.78 12.27
N SER A 19 -3.05 2.52 13.07
CA SER A 19 -4.41 2.90 12.69
C SER A 19 -4.43 3.79 11.44
N GLY A 20 -3.57 4.79 11.36
CA GLY A 20 -3.44 5.68 10.21
C GLY A 20 -3.01 4.93 8.94
N VAL A 21 -2.01 4.07 9.04
CA VAL A 21 -1.55 3.24 7.91
C VAL A 21 -2.62 2.24 7.50
N GLY A 22 -3.40 1.69 8.44
CA GLY A 22 -4.53 0.81 8.16
C GLY A 22 -5.59 1.47 7.27
N LEU A 23 -5.92 2.73 7.50
CA LEU A 23 -6.84 3.51 6.65
C LEU A 23 -6.26 3.75 5.25
N LEU A 24 -4.96 4.01 5.13
CA LEU A 24 -4.27 4.11 3.84
C LEU A 24 -4.34 2.78 3.07
N VAL A 25 -4.06 1.67 3.72
CA VAL A 25 -4.15 0.32 3.13
C VAL A 25 -5.56 0.04 2.63
N LEU A 26 -6.60 0.42 3.39
CA LEU A 26 -7.99 0.30 2.96
C LEU A 26 -8.26 1.10 1.67
N SER A 27 -7.80 2.34 1.60
CA SER A 27 -7.92 3.17 0.40
C SER A 27 -7.22 2.56 -0.81
N MET A 28 -5.99 2.07 -0.63
CA MET A 28 -5.20 1.41 -1.68
C MET A 28 -5.87 0.12 -2.16
N THR A 29 -6.40 -0.70 -1.25
CA THR A 29 -7.08 -1.97 -1.55
C THR A 29 -8.36 -1.74 -2.34
N ASN A 30 -9.15 -0.73 -2.00
CA ASN A 30 -10.35 -0.35 -2.75
C ASN A 30 -10.00 0.07 -4.18
N ARG A 31 -8.89 0.78 -4.37
CA ARG A 31 -8.39 1.18 -5.69
C ARG A 31 -7.88 -0.02 -6.49
N PHE A 32 -7.14 -0.92 -5.84
CA PHE A 32 -6.67 -2.17 -6.43
C PHE A 32 -7.84 -3.03 -6.94
N GLY A 33 -8.89 -3.20 -6.13
CA GLY A 33 -10.10 -3.93 -6.52
C GLY A 33 -10.72 -3.37 -7.79
N ARG A 34 -10.98 -2.05 -7.84
CA ARG A 34 -11.56 -1.39 -9.03
C ARG A 34 -10.70 -1.56 -10.29
N THR A 35 -9.38 -1.47 -10.16
CA THR A 35 -8.47 -1.65 -11.31
C THR A 35 -8.48 -3.09 -11.80
N THR A 36 -8.50 -4.06 -10.89
CA THR A 36 -8.53 -5.49 -11.21
C THR A 36 -9.87 -5.89 -11.83
N ASP A 37 -11.00 -5.39 -11.32
CA ASP A 37 -12.32 -5.67 -11.86
C ASP A 37 -12.48 -5.13 -13.28
N ARG A 38 -11.99 -3.91 -13.54
CA ARG A 38 -11.97 -3.36 -14.91
C ARG A 38 -11.13 -4.22 -15.86
N ALA A 39 -9.96 -4.68 -15.42
CA ALA A 39 -9.12 -5.56 -16.23
C ALA A 39 -9.81 -6.90 -16.55
N ARG A 40 -10.55 -7.46 -15.59
CA ARG A 40 -11.32 -8.69 -15.79
C ARG A 40 -12.47 -8.51 -16.79
N LEU A 41 -13.19 -7.39 -16.69
CA LEU A 41 -14.28 -7.07 -17.62
C LEU A 41 -13.76 -6.95 -19.06
N LEU A 42 -12.68 -6.22 -19.27
CA LEU A 42 -12.06 -6.10 -20.60
C LEU A 42 -11.54 -7.44 -21.13
N ALA A 43 -10.98 -8.29 -20.27
CA ALA A 43 -10.55 -9.62 -20.66
C ALA A 43 -11.72 -10.53 -21.07
N GLN A 44 -12.89 -10.39 -20.45
CA GLN A 44 -14.10 -11.09 -20.85
C GLN A 44 -14.63 -10.60 -22.21
N GLU A 45 -14.55 -9.32 -22.48
CA GLU A 45 -14.96 -8.72 -23.75
C GLU A 45 -14.10 -9.22 -24.91
N VAL A 46 -12.77 -9.26 -24.75
CA VAL A 46 -11.86 -9.87 -25.74
C VAL A 46 -12.16 -11.34 -26.01
N ARG A 47 -12.57 -12.09 -24.98
CA ARG A 47 -12.94 -13.50 -25.15
C ARG A 47 -14.25 -13.71 -25.91
N ARG A 48 -15.20 -12.76 -25.81
CA ARG A 48 -16.50 -12.86 -26.50
C ARG A 48 -16.38 -12.60 -28.00
N ASP A 49 -15.52 -11.68 -28.40
CA ASP A 49 -15.29 -11.37 -29.82
C ASP A 49 -13.79 -11.15 -30.11
N PRO A 50 -13.04 -12.25 -30.33
CA PRO A 50 -11.60 -12.18 -30.59
C PRO A 50 -11.24 -11.52 -31.94
N GLN A 51 -12.20 -11.42 -32.87
CA GLN A 51 -11.98 -10.90 -34.21
C GLN A 51 -12.41 -9.44 -34.39
N ALA A 52 -13.00 -8.81 -33.37
CA ALA A 52 -13.32 -7.40 -33.41
C ALA A 52 -12.02 -6.59 -33.64
N GLY A 53 -12.02 -5.67 -34.58
CA GLY A 53 -10.85 -4.78 -34.84
C GLY A 53 -10.40 -3.99 -33.61
N ALA A 54 -11.22 -3.93 -32.57
CA ALA A 54 -10.92 -3.37 -31.26
C ALA A 54 -10.09 -4.29 -30.34
N ALA A 55 -9.97 -5.58 -30.62
CA ALA A 55 -9.31 -6.56 -29.73
C ALA A 55 -7.84 -6.20 -29.46
N ALA A 56 -7.13 -5.64 -30.45
CA ALA A 56 -5.75 -5.19 -30.27
C ALA A 56 -5.66 -4.03 -29.26
N ASN A 57 -6.55 -3.05 -29.32
CA ASN A 57 -6.61 -1.92 -28.40
C ASN A 57 -7.00 -2.37 -26.99
N LEU A 58 -7.94 -3.31 -26.86
CA LEU A 58 -8.35 -3.88 -25.58
C LEU A 58 -7.20 -4.62 -24.89
N ASN A 59 -6.40 -5.37 -25.64
CA ASN A 59 -5.22 -6.06 -25.10
C ASN A 59 -4.17 -5.08 -24.57
N VAL A 60 -3.97 -3.95 -25.22
CA VAL A 60 -3.06 -2.90 -24.72
C VAL A 60 -3.61 -2.32 -23.40
N GLN A 61 -4.90 -2.03 -23.32
CA GLN A 61 -5.53 -1.52 -22.11
C GLN A 61 -5.42 -2.53 -20.94
N ILE A 62 -5.66 -3.82 -21.20
CA ILE A 62 -5.51 -4.88 -20.19
C ILE A 62 -4.08 -4.93 -19.66
N ARG A 63 -3.07 -4.80 -20.54
CA ARG A 63 -1.66 -4.81 -20.14
C ARG A 63 -1.32 -3.61 -19.23
N ILE A 64 -1.83 -2.43 -19.55
CA ILE A 64 -1.64 -1.22 -18.73
C ILE A 64 -2.28 -1.41 -17.36
N LEU A 65 -3.53 -1.89 -17.30
CA LEU A 65 -4.25 -2.15 -16.05
C LEU A 65 -3.54 -3.22 -15.21
N TYR A 66 -3.01 -4.26 -15.83
CA TYR A 66 -2.24 -5.29 -15.14
C TYR A 66 -0.96 -4.73 -14.51
N HIS A 67 -0.22 -3.90 -15.25
CA HIS A 67 0.97 -3.25 -14.71
C HIS A 67 0.64 -2.36 -13.50
N ARG A 68 -0.41 -1.55 -13.61
CA ARG A 68 -0.91 -0.71 -12.52
C ARG A 68 -1.35 -1.52 -11.30
N SER A 69 -2.06 -2.63 -11.52
CA SER A 69 -2.45 -3.55 -10.44
C SER A 69 -1.22 -4.11 -9.70
N ARG A 70 -0.14 -4.43 -10.41
CA ARG A 70 1.10 -4.88 -9.78
C ARG A 70 1.76 -3.80 -8.93
N VAL A 71 1.83 -2.56 -9.43
CA VAL A 71 2.38 -1.42 -8.65
C VAL A 71 1.57 -1.18 -7.39
N LEU A 72 0.23 -1.18 -7.48
CA LEU A 72 -0.65 -1.05 -6.33
C LEU A 72 -0.47 -2.19 -5.33
N LEU A 73 -0.40 -3.44 -5.80
CA LEU A 73 -0.17 -4.60 -4.93
C LEU A 73 1.16 -4.48 -4.18
N PHE A 74 2.23 -4.06 -4.87
CA PHE A 74 3.53 -3.87 -4.25
C PHE A 74 3.51 -2.73 -3.21
N SER A 75 2.82 -1.63 -3.52
CA SER A 75 2.59 -0.53 -2.57
C SER A 75 1.86 -1.01 -1.30
N ILE A 76 0.76 -1.76 -1.46
CA ILE A 76 0.01 -2.35 -0.34
C ILE A 76 0.90 -3.27 0.49
N THR A 77 1.69 -4.12 -0.16
CA THR A 77 2.60 -5.05 0.53
C THR A 77 3.63 -4.30 1.39
N LEU A 78 4.22 -3.22 0.88
CA LEU A 78 5.14 -2.39 1.64
C LEU A 78 4.48 -1.71 2.84
N ALA A 79 3.22 -1.25 2.70
CA ALA A 79 2.45 -0.70 3.81
C ALA A 79 2.20 -1.75 4.89
N LEU A 80 1.84 -2.99 4.50
CA LEU A 80 1.64 -4.10 5.44
C LEU A 80 2.94 -4.49 6.15
N ILE A 81 4.08 -4.49 5.44
CA ILE A 81 5.41 -4.71 6.05
C ILE A 81 5.69 -3.62 7.09
N SER A 82 5.37 -2.35 6.79
CA SER A 82 5.52 -1.26 7.75
C SER A 82 4.70 -1.51 9.03
N ILE A 83 3.42 -1.88 8.91
CA ILE A 83 2.56 -2.22 10.05
C ILE A 83 3.16 -3.38 10.86
N PHE A 84 3.64 -4.42 10.19
CA PHE A 84 4.27 -5.57 10.83
C PHE A 84 5.52 -5.16 11.62
N LEU A 85 6.39 -4.33 11.06
CA LEU A 85 7.59 -3.82 11.74
C LEU A 85 7.23 -2.96 12.96
N VAL A 86 6.20 -2.11 12.86
CA VAL A 86 5.71 -1.33 14.01
C VAL A 86 5.15 -2.25 15.10
N SER A 87 4.46 -3.31 14.72
CA SER A 87 3.96 -4.30 15.70
C SER A 87 5.11 -5.00 16.44
N LEU A 88 6.17 -5.38 15.72
CA LEU A 88 7.39 -5.92 16.34
C LEU A 88 8.07 -4.90 17.26
N LEU A 89 8.08 -3.62 16.87
CA LEU A 89 8.59 -2.54 17.71
C LEU A 89 7.81 -2.47 19.04
N VAL A 90 6.48 -2.49 19.01
CA VAL A 90 5.65 -2.47 20.23
C VAL A 90 5.97 -3.67 21.12
N ILE A 91 6.08 -4.87 20.53
CA ILE A 91 6.45 -6.08 21.27
C ILE A 91 7.84 -5.93 21.89
N SER A 92 8.83 -5.40 21.17
CA SER A 92 10.18 -5.21 21.66
C SER A 92 10.25 -4.21 22.82
N LEU A 93 9.46 -3.13 22.76
CA LEU A 93 9.33 -2.16 23.84
C LEU A 93 8.72 -2.79 25.11
N PHE A 94 7.70 -3.63 24.92
CA PHE A 94 7.10 -4.37 26.03
C PHE A 94 8.09 -5.34 26.66
N ALA A 95 8.80 -6.14 25.86
CA ALA A 95 9.81 -7.08 26.32
C ALA A 95 10.94 -6.37 27.08
N SER A 96 11.42 -5.25 26.55
CA SER A 96 12.42 -4.41 27.23
C SER A 96 11.94 -3.95 28.61
N SER A 97 10.68 -3.52 28.72
CA SER A 97 10.11 -3.04 29.98
C SER A 97 9.94 -4.15 31.03
N VAL A 98 9.53 -5.34 30.60
CA VAL A 98 9.25 -6.48 31.51
C VAL A 98 10.49 -7.25 31.93
N PHE A 99 11.39 -7.51 30.98
CA PHE A 99 12.58 -8.35 31.20
C PHE A 99 13.84 -7.54 31.49
N GLY A 100 13.78 -6.21 31.45
CA GLY A 100 14.95 -5.35 31.66
C GLY A 100 16.01 -5.47 30.56
N LEU A 101 15.62 -5.91 29.36
CA LEU A 101 16.52 -6.08 28.21
C LEU A 101 16.82 -4.73 27.57
N ASP A 102 18.07 -4.47 27.25
CA ASP A 102 18.47 -3.26 26.53
C ASP A 102 18.28 -3.45 25.02
N LEU A 103 17.06 -3.15 24.52
CA LEU A 103 16.67 -3.29 23.13
C LEU A 103 16.61 -1.94 22.39
N HIS A 104 17.25 -0.89 22.90
CA HIS A 104 17.16 0.47 22.32
C HIS A 104 17.62 0.52 20.86
N ILE A 105 18.74 -0.14 20.53
CA ILE A 105 19.25 -0.16 19.16
C ILE A 105 18.29 -0.93 18.24
N GLY A 106 17.81 -2.10 18.67
CA GLY A 106 16.86 -2.93 17.90
C GLY A 106 15.54 -2.19 17.63
N GLY A 107 15.01 -1.50 18.64
CA GLY A 107 13.81 -0.68 18.51
C GLY A 107 13.99 0.48 17.51
N GLY A 108 15.13 1.17 17.57
CA GLY A 108 15.46 2.24 16.63
C GLY A 108 15.55 1.74 15.17
N VAL A 109 16.17 0.58 14.95
CA VAL A 109 16.26 -0.05 13.62
C VAL A 109 14.87 -0.43 13.10
N LEU A 110 14.05 -1.10 13.91
CA LEU A 110 12.67 -1.47 13.53
C LEU A 110 11.83 -0.25 13.16
N PHE A 111 11.93 0.82 13.95
CA PHE A 111 11.22 2.07 13.67
C PHE A 111 11.66 2.69 12.34
N THR A 112 12.96 2.81 12.12
CA THR A 112 13.51 3.38 10.87
C THR A 112 13.10 2.55 9.66
N LEU A 113 13.21 1.22 9.71
CA LEU A 113 12.79 0.34 8.63
C LEU A 113 11.29 0.45 8.35
N SER A 114 10.45 0.56 9.39
CA SER A 114 9.01 0.72 9.22
C SER A 114 8.67 2.02 8.49
N LEU A 115 9.33 3.13 8.85
CA LEU A 115 9.12 4.42 8.19
C LEU A 115 9.62 4.42 6.74
N LEU A 116 10.76 3.81 6.46
CA LEU A 116 11.27 3.67 5.10
C LEU A 116 10.32 2.84 4.22
N SER A 117 9.81 1.73 4.75
CA SER A 117 8.83 0.89 4.05
C SER A 117 7.53 1.66 3.76
N LEU A 118 7.03 2.43 4.74
CA LEU A 118 5.85 3.26 4.56
C LEU A 118 6.07 4.35 3.52
N THR A 119 7.21 5.05 3.57
CA THR A 119 7.54 6.10 2.62
C THR A 119 7.64 5.57 1.20
N ALA A 120 8.29 4.41 1.01
CA ALA A 120 8.35 3.74 -0.29
C ALA A 120 6.96 3.33 -0.79
N SER A 121 6.10 2.81 0.08
CA SER A 121 4.70 2.48 -0.23
C SER A 121 3.93 3.71 -0.74
N LEU A 122 4.01 4.83 -0.03
CA LEU A 122 3.34 6.07 -0.40
C LEU A 122 3.86 6.63 -1.72
N ALA A 123 5.17 6.60 -1.95
CA ALA A 123 5.77 7.04 -3.21
C ALA A 123 5.23 6.25 -4.42
N LEU A 124 5.14 4.92 -4.30
CA LEU A 124 4.56 4.06 -5.33
C LEU A 124 3.07 4.34 -5.54
N PHE A 125 2.32 4.58 -4.47
CA PHE A 125 0.91 4.91 -4.56
C PHE A 125 0.67 6.24 -5.27
N ILE A 126 1.45 7.28 -4.95
CA ILE A 126 1.41 8.59 -5.63
C ILE A 126 1.77 8.43 -7.11
N HIS A 127 2.78 7.62 -7.42
CA HIS A 127 3.16 7.33 -8.80
C HIS A 127 2.00 6.68 -9.58
N ASP A 128 1.29 5.69 -9.02
CA ASP A 128 0.10 5.10 -9.66
C ASP A 128 -1.02 6.13 -9.87
N MET A 129 -1.23 7.02 -8.90
CA MET A 129 -2.23 8.10 -9.05
C MET A 129 -1.89 9.04 -10.22
N SER A 130 -0.62 9.40 -10.38
CA SER A 130 -0.16 10.25 -11.47
C SER A 130 -0.33 9.60 -12.84
N LEU A 131 -0.05 8.30 -12.95
CA LEU A 131 -0.29 7.52 -14.17
C LEU A 131 -1.78 7.46 -14.54
N ALA A 132 -2.67 7.33 -13.54
CA ALA A 132 -4.11 7.32 -13.75
C ALA A 132 -4.62 8.63 -14.35
N LEU A 133 -4.11 9.76 -13.87
CA LEU A 133 -4.51 11.08 -14.34
C LEU A 133 -4.00 11.34 -15.77
N SER A 134 -2.79 10.91 -16.07
CA SER A 134 -2.21 11.04 -17.42
C SER A 134 -2.99 10.23 -18.46
N ALA A 135 -3.42 9.03 -18.13
CA ALA A 135 -4.26 8.20 -19.00
C ALA A 135 -5.62 8.86 -19.28
N LEU A 136 -6.25 9.45 -18.27
CA LEU A 136 -7.51 10.16 -18.42
C LEU A 136 -7.38 11.41 -19.33
N LYS A 137 -6.26 12.14 -19.22
CA LYS A 137 -5.99 13.29 -20.11
C LYS A 137 -5.93 12.89 -21.58
N LEU A 138 -5.32 11.76 -21.90
CA LEU A 138 -5.21 11.25 -23.26
C LEU A 138 -6.57 10.80 -23.84
N GLU A 139 -7.46 10.27 -23.00
CA GLU A 139 -8.82 9.90 -23.41
C GLU A 139 -9.73 11.11 -23.66
N LEU A 140 -9.50 12.24 -22.97
CA LEU A 140 -10.33 13.44 -23.10
C LEU A 140 -9.83 14.41 -24.18
N GLN A 141 -8.58 14.31 -24.64
CA GLN A 141 -8.01 15.20 -25.66
C GLN A 141 -8.75 15.22 -27.01
N PRO A 142 -9.39 14.14 -27.51
CA PRO A 142 -10.19 14.22 -28.73
C PRO A 142 -11.53 14.93 -28.56
N HIS A 143 -11.95 15.27 -27.35
CA HIS A 143 -13.25 15.89 -27.05
C HIS A 143 -13.16 17.31 -26.46
N LEU A 144 -11.94 17.85 -26.30
CA LEU A 144 -11.64 19.25 -25.95
C LEU A 144 -11.06 20.00 -27.13
#